data_9cc006c77b647556006e5ea6bcfad037
#
_entry.id   9cc006c77b647556006e5ea6bcfad037
#
_cell.length_a   1.000
_cell.length_b   1.000
_cell.length_c   1.000
_cell.angle_alpha   90.00
_cell.angle_beta   90.00
_cell.angle_gamma   90.00
#
_symmetry.space_group_name_H-M   'P 1'
#
loop_
_entity.id
_entity.type
_entity.pdbx_description
1 polymer ?
#
loop_
_entity_poly.entity_id
_entity_poly.type
_entity_poly.pdbx_seq_one_letter_code
_entity_poly.pdbx_strand_id
1 'polypeptide(L)'
;KRLHFSSKEDVISWICTDQLKREDLTNINKKYLIGKKYDAEKIIVSRQLSSTNKSHISGASIAAKKISEECNVAMATVYKYSAYSSALDIIDEKVPDFVKRVRSGQLWISQANIIELSGLPKEQLLSLNNYLLAEKIEHLSYHDMKRELLWNNYAKPMLRKESSVSIPS
;
A
#
# COMPACT_ATOMS: atom_id res chain seq x y z
N LYS A 1 -14.93 28.92 -7.13
CA LYS A 1 -15.92 28.37 -6.16
C LYS A 1 -15.15 27.81 -4.98
N ARG A 2 -15.42 28.29 -3.76
CA ARG A 2 -14.87 27.66 -2.53
C ARG A 2 -15.68 26.41 -2.23
N LEU A 3 -14.99 25.28 -2.03
CA LEU A 3 -15.61 24.04 -1.56
C LEU A 3 -15.51 24.03 -0.03
N HIS A 4 -16.60 23.72 0.64
CA HIS A 4 -16.65 23.53 2.08
C HIS A 4 -16.74 22.03 2.38
N PHE A 5 -15.82 21.52 3.19
CA PHE A 5 -15.81 20.14 3.63
C PHE A 5 -16.01 20.08 5.15
N SER A 6 -16.77 19.11 5.61
CA SER A 6 -17.08 18.92 7.04
C SER A 6 -15.99 18.16 7.77
N SER A 7 -15.16 17.41 7.04
CA SER A 7 -14.10 16.59 7.62
C SER A 7 -12.93 16.37 6.65
N LYS A 8 -11.80 15.87 7.20
CA LYS A 8 -10.65 15.44 6.39
C LYS A 8 -11.03 14.32 5.41
N GLU A 9 -11.91 13.42 5.84
CA GLU A 9 -12.36 12.29 5.01
C GLU A 9 -13.19 12.77 3.81
N ASP A 10 -14.02 13.80 3.98
CA ASP A 10 -14.75 14.41 2.85
C ASP A 10 -13.79 14.96 1.80
N VAL A 11 -12.70 15.60 2.24
CA VAL A 11 -11.65 16.10 1.34
C VAL A 11 -10.98 14.96 0.59
N ILE A 12 -10.59 13.89 1.31
CA ILE A 12 -9.93 12.73 0.71
C ILE A 12 -10.85 12.06 -0.32
N SER A 13 -12.10 11.80 0.04
CA SER A 13 -13.09 11.20 -0.88
C SER A 13 -13.28 12.05 -2.13
N TRP A 14 -13.38 13.37 -1.98
CA TRP A 14 -13.52 14.29 -3.09
C TRP A 14 -12.28 14.28 -4.00
N ILE A 15 -11.07 14.40 -3.44
CA ILE A 15 -9.81 14.34 -4.20
C ILE A 15 -9.70 13.02 -4.97
N CYS A 16 -9.96 11.89 -4.30
CA CYS A 16 -9.91 10.58 -4.97
C CYS A 16 -10.92 10.49 -6.12
N THR A 17 -12.14 11.00 -5.92
CA THR A 17 -13.18 11.04 -6.95
C THR A 17 -12.74 11.87 -8.16
N ASP A 18 -12.12 13.03 -7.92
CA ASP A 18 -11.64 13.90 -8.99
C ASP A 18 -10.47 13.28 -9.75
N GLN A 19 -9.51 12.72 -9.03
CA GLN A 19 -8.36 12.05 -9.65
C GLN A 19 -8.75 10.78 -10.44
N LEU A 20 -9.77 10.04 -10.01
CA LEU A 20 -10.25 8.84 -10.70
C LEU A 20 -10.89 9.13 -12.07
N LYS A 21 -11.22 10.39 -12.38
CA LYS A 21 -11.74 10.81 -13.69
C LYS A 21 -10.65 10.97 -14.75
N ARG A 22 -9.39 10.97 -14.36
CA ARG A 22 -8.27 11.19 -15.28
C ARG A 22 -8.08 9.98 -16.20
N GLU A 23 -7.91 10.23 -17.48
CA GLU A 23 -7.68 9.19 -18.51
C GLU A 23 -6.25 8.61 -18.46
N ASP A 24 -5.27 9.41 -18.01
CA ASP A 24 -3.85 9.05 -17.92
C ASP A 24 -3.49 8.26 -16.64
N LEU A 25 -4.50 7.85 -15.88
CA LEU A 25 -4.28 7.19 -14.60
C LEU A 25 -3.78 5.76 -14.76
N THR A 26 -2.58 5.46 -14.24
CA THR A 26 -2.05 4.10 -14.24
C THR A 26 -2.93 3.16 -13.40
N ASN A 27 -2.93 1.87 -13.75
CA ASN A 27 -3.68 0.86 -13.00
C ASN A 27 -3.29 0.80 -11.51
N ILE A 28 -2.00 1.01 -11.21
CA ILE A 28 -1.47 1.07 -9.84
C ILE A 28 -2.10 2.24 -9.08
N ASN A 29 -2.08 3.43 -9.66
CA ASN A 29 -2.67 4.62 -9.05
C ASN A 29 -4.19 4.53 -8.94
N LYS A 30 -4.87 3.91 -9.92
CA LYS A 30 -6.31 3.64 -9.84
C LYS A 30 -6.67 2.77 -8.64
N LYS A 31 -5.95 1.66 -8.44
CA LYS A 31 -6.14 0.77 -7.27
C LYS A 31 -5.92 1.52 -5.96
N TYR A 32 -4.85 2.30 -5.88
CA TYR A 32 -4.52 3.10 -4.71
C TYR A 32 -5.63 4.11 -4.38
N LEU A 33 -6.11 4.87 -5.36
CA LEU A 33 -7.16 5.86 -5.17
C LEU A 33 -8.51 5.25 -4.77
N ILE A 34 -8.88 4.10 -5.35
CA ILE A 34 -10.11 3.37 -4.96
C ILE A 34 -10.02 2.93 -3.50
N GLY A 35 -8.87 2.39 -3.07
CA GLY A 35 -8.64 2.01 -1.69
C GLY A 35 -8.73 3.18 -0.72
N LYS A 36 -8.07 4.30 -1.02
CA LYS A 36 -8.11 5.53 -0.22
C LYS A 36 -9.51 6.11 -0.12
N LYS A 37 -10.24 6.13 -1.25
CA LYS A 37 -11.63 6.59 -1.28
C LYS A 37 -12.53 5.74 -0.38
N TYR A 38 -12.39 4.41 -0.45
CA TYR A 38 -13.14 3.51 0.40
C TYR A 38 -12.86 3.75 1.89
N ASP A 39 -11.60 3.91 2.29
CA ASP A 39 -11.23 4.15 3.69
C ASP A 39 -11.83 5.46 4.22
N ALA A 40 -11.87 6.50 3.41
CA ALA A 40 -12.53 7.76 3.76
C ALA A 40 -14.05 7.59 3.86
N GLU A 41 -14.70 6.99 2.86
CA GLU A 41 -16.14 6.76 2.83
C GLU A 41 -16.64 5.88 3.98
N LYS A 42 -15.87 4.86 4.37
CA LYS A 42 -16.16 4.02 5.53
C LYS A 42 -16.32 4.84 6.81
N ILE A 43 -15.45 5.83 7.02
CA ILE A 43 -15.50 6.71 8.19
C ILE A 43 -16.70 7.67 8.08
N ILE A 44 -16.94 8.28 6.91
CA ILE A 44 -18.08 9.18 6.66
C ILE A 44 -19.39 8.46 6.95
N VAL A 45 -19.60 7.29 6.35
CA VAL A 45 -20.81 6.49 6.53
C VAL A 45 -20.99 6.05 7.98
N SER A 46 -19.91 5.63 8.66
CA SER A 46 -19.98 5.22 10.06
C SER A 46 -20.42 6.37 10.98
N ARG A 47 -19.95 7.59 10.74
CA ARG A 47 -20.42 8.79 11.48
C ARG A 47 -21.91 9.06 11.24
N GLN A 48 -22.38 8.96 10.00
CA GLN A 48 -23.78 9.17 9.64
C GLN A 48 -24.70 8.13 10.31
N LEU A 49 -24.29 6.87 10.33
CA LEU A 49 -25.05 5.79 11.00
C LEU A 49 -25.11 5.98 12.51
N SER A 50 -24.05 6.41 13.15
CA SER A 50 -24.01 6.69 14.59
C SER A 50 -24.97 7.79 14.98
N SER A 51 -25.19 8.77 14.11
CA SER A 51 -26.16 9.87 14.34
C SER A 51 -27.62 9.45 14.17
N THR A 52 -27.92 8.32 13.52
CA THR A 52 -29.29 7.91 13.17
C THR A 52 -29.79 6.68 13.93
N ASN A 53 -29.02 6.13 14.88
CA ASN A 53 -29.35 4.89 15.62
C ASN A 53 -29.70 3.67 14.74
N LYS A 54 -29.28 3.64 13.48
CA LYS A 54 -29.49 2.52 12.55
C LYS A 54 -28.27 1.58 12.57
N SER A 55 -28.21 0.67 13.57
CA SER A 55 -27.01 -0.11 13.86
C SER A 55 -26.93 -1.53 13.24
N HIS A 56 -27.85 -1.91 12.34
CA HIS A 56 -27.86 -3.29 11.82
C HIS A 56 -26.98 -3.54 10.59
N ILE A 57 -26.49 -2.50 9.91
CA ILE A 57 -25.62 -2.66 8.73
C ILE A 57 -24.29 -1.96 8.99
N SER A 58 -23.18 -2.67 8.76
CA SER A 58 -21.84 -2.10 8.90
C SER A 58 -21.62 -0.96 7.92
N GLY A 59 -21.14 0.19 8.42
CA GLY A 59 -20.73 1.32 7.58
C GLY A 59 -19.69 0.93 6.51
N ALA A 60 -18.84 -0.05 6.82
CA ALA A 60 -17.86 -0.61 5.90
C ALA A 60 -18.54 -1.30 4.69
N SER A 61 -19.62 -2.07 4.93
CA SER A 61 -20.35 -2.76 3.85
C SER A 61 -21.08 -1.75 2.95
N ILE A 62 -21.69 -0.72 3.51
CA ILE A 62 -22.37 0.34 2.74
C ILE A 62 -21.36 1.10 1.89
N ALA A 63 -20.23 1.50 2.47
CA ALA A 63 -19.15 2.18 1.74
C ALA A 63 -18.58 1.31 0.62
N ALA A 64 -18.33 0.01 0.89
CA ALA A 64 -17.82 -0.92 -0.11
C ALA A 64 -18.79 -1.10 -1.28
N LYS A 65 -20.09 -1.20 -1.02
CA LYS A 65 -21.11 -1.28 -2.06
C LYS A 65 -21.13 0.00 -2.91
N LYS A 66 -21.16 1.17 -2.28
CA LYS A 66 -21.10 2.47 -2.97
C LYS A 66 -19.90 2.57 -3.91
N ILE A 67 -18.69 2.28 -3.40
CA ILE A 67 -17.45 2.37 -4.20
C ILE A 67 -17.41 1.30 -5.30
N SER A 68 -17.93 0.10 -5.04
CA SER A 68 -18.07 -0.97 -6.01
C SER A 68 -18.88 -0.53 -7.24
N GLU A 69 -20.03 0.11 -7.01
CA GLU A 69 -20.90 0.63 -8.06
C GLU A 69 -20.27 1.82 -8.81
N GLU A 70 -19.71 2.80 -8.08
CA GLU A 70 -19.08 3.99 -8.66
C GLU A 70 -17.83 3.66 -9.51
N CYS A 71 -17.04 2.69 -9.10
CA CYS A 71 -15.79 2.33 -9.76
C CYS A 71 -15.90 1.12 -10.70
N ASN A 72 -17.08 0.51 -10.78
CA ASN A 72 -17.36 -0.70 -11.56
C ASN A 72 -16.38 -1.85 -11.23
N VAL A 73 -16.24 -2.16 -9.94
CA VAL A 73 -15.41 -3.26 -9.41
C VAL A 73 -16.21 -4.06 -8.38
N ALA A 74 -15.88 -5.33 -8.17
CA ALA A 74 -16.53 -6.12 -7.14
C ALA A 74 -16.21 -5.61 -5.73
N MET A 75 -17.12 -5.73 -4.76
CA MET A 75 -16.90 -5.35 -3.36
C MET A 75 -15.64 -6.00 -2.76
N ALA A 76 -15.42 -7.29 -3.06
CA ALA A 76 -14.19 -7.98 -2.63
C ALA A 76 -12.91 -7.33 -3.18
N THR A 77 -12.99 -6.73 -4.36
CA THR A 77 -11.88 -5.98 -4.97
C THR A 77 -11.66 -4.63 -4.25
N VAL A 78 -12.73 -3.97 -3.82
CA VAL A 78 -12.64 -2.73 -3.01
C VAL A 78 -11.85 -3.00 -1.72
N TYR A 79 -12.15 -4.07 -1.00
CA TYR A 79 -11.40 -4.45 0.22
C TYR A 79 -9.93 -4.76 -0.06
N LYS A 80 -9.64 -5.46 -1.17
CA LYS A 80 -8.25 -5.73 -1.59
C LYS A 80 -7.49 -4.44 -1.90
N TYR A 81 -8.14 -3.47 -2.52
CA TYR A 81 -7.53 -2.18 -2.85
C TYR A 81 -7.32 -1.31 -1.60
N SER A 82 -8.21 -1.38 -0.60
CA SER A 82 -7.99 -0.76 0.70
C SER A 82 -6.75 -1.32 1.40
N ALA A 83 -6.62 -2.64 1.48
CA ALA A 83 -5.42 -3.26 2.05
C ALA A 83 -4.13 -2.86 1.29
N TYR A 84 -4.19 -2.82 -0.04
CA TYR A 84 -3.08 -2.42 -0.88
C TYR A 84 -2.69 -0.95 -0.69
N SER A 85 -3.66 -0.02 -0.65
CA SER A 85 -3.38 1.40 -0.44
C SER A 85 -2.79 1.67 0.93
N SER A 86 -3.30 1.03 1.97
CA SER A 86 -2.74 1.12 3.33
C SER A 86 -1.33 0.57 3.41
N ALA A 87 -1.05 -0.55 2.73
CA ALA A 87 0.30 -1.12 2.66
C ALA A 87 1.28 -0.18 1.95
N LEU A 88 0.88 0.47 0.86
CA LEU A 88 1.71 1.46 0.18
C LEU A 88 2.01 2.67 1.07
N ASP A 89 1.02 3.19 1.82
CA ASP A 89 1.25 4.29 2.76
C ASP A 89 2.27 3.91 3.84
N ILE A 90 2.15 2.71 4.42
CA ILE A 90 3.08 2.19 5.44
C ILE A 90 4.50 2.08 4.88
N ILE A 91 4.65 1.62 3.63
CA ILE A 91 5.96 1.51 2.99
C ILE A 91 6.49 2.91 2.64
N ASP A 92 5.63 3.84 2.19
CA ASP A 92 6.02 5.20 1.85
C ASP A 92 6.59 5.97 3.06
N GLU A 93 6.00 5.81 4.23
CA GLU A 93 6.52 6.35 5.49
C GLU A 93 7.92 5.80 5.83
N LYS A 94 8.21 4.55 5.47
CA LYS A 94 9.48 3.88 5.77
C LYS A 94 10.55 4.13 4.70
N VAL A 95 10.18 3.97 3.42
CA VAL A 95 11.08 4.05 2.25
C VAL A 95 10.35 4.69 1.06
N PRO A 96 10.23 6.03 1.00
CA PRO A 96 9.47 6.74 -0.04
C PRO A 96 9.92 6.42 -1.47
N ASP A 97 11.23 6.27 -1.71
CA ASP A 97 11.75 5.96 -3.05
C ASP A 97 11.27 4.62 -3.60
N PHE A 98 11.05 3.64 -2.73
CA PHE A 98 10.48 2.35 -3.11
C PHE A 98 9.07 2.52 -3.70
N VAL A 99 8.20 3.24 -2.99
CA VAL A 99 6.81 3.49 -3.44
C VAL A 99 6.77 4.33 -4.69
N LYS A 100 7.65 5.34 -4.81
CA LYS A 100 7.77 6.15 -6.03
C LYS A 100 8.07 5.28 -7.26
N ARG A 101 8.99 4.34 -7.15
CA ARG A 101 9.33 3.40 -8.24
C ARG A 101 8.17 2.47 -8.58
N VAL A 102 7.45 1.95 -7.58
CA VAL A 102 6.25 1.13 -7.79
C VAL A 102 5.17 1.93 -8.50
N ARG A 103 4.87 3.13 -8.05
CA ARG A 103 3.79 3.97 -8.61
C ARG A 103 4.11 4.52 -10.00
N SER A 104 5.38 4.73 -10.32
CA SER A 104 5.82 5.15 -11.67
C SER A 104 5.92 3.97 -12.66
N GLY A 105 5.77 2.73 -12.19
CA GLY A 105 5.93 1.53 -13.02
C GLY A 105 7.38 1.11 -13.26
N GLN A 106 8.35 1.78 -12.64
CA GLN A 106 9.77 1.38 -12.70
C GLN A 106 10.07 0.09 -11.95
N LEU A 107 9.23 -0.27 -10.99
CA LEU A 107 9.34 -1.50 -10.24
C LEU A 107 7.99 -2.19 -10.18
N TRP A 108 7.89 -3.35 -10.81
CA TRP A 108 6.68 -4.16 -10.76
C TRP A 108 6.73 -5.14 -9.59
N ILE A 109 5.73 -5.05 -8.73
CA ILE A 109 5.52 -5.97 -7.59
C ILE A 109 4.04 -6.29 -7.50
N SER A 110 3.72 -7.56 -7.22
CA SER A 110 2.32 -7.96 -7.05
C SER A 110 1.68 -7.27 -5.83
N GLN A 111 0.37 -7.09 -5.89
CA GLN A 111 -0.40 -6.50 -4.79
C GLN A 111 -0.22 -7.28 -3.47
N ALA A 112 -0.21 -8.62 -3.53
CA ALA A 112 0.00 -9.47 -2.36
C ALA A 112 1.39 -9.25 -1.73
N ASN A 113 2.42 -9.13 -2.57
CA ASN A 113 3.79 -8.87 -2.10
C ASN A 113 3.93 -7.48 -1.45
N ILE A 114 3.28 -6.45 -1.98
CA ILE A 114 3.24 -5.11 -1.36
C ILE A 114 2.63 -5.18 0.04
N ILE A 115 1.52 -5.92 0.20
CA ILE A 115 0.88 -6.08 1.51
C ILE A 115 1.82 -6.81 2.49
N GLU A 116 2.50 -7.85 2.05
CA GLU A 116 3.47 -8.57 2.88
C GLU A 116 4.68 -7.69 3.26
N LEU A 117 5.24 -6.95 2.30
CA LEU A 117 6.35 -6.04 2.53
C LEU A 117 6.03 -4.93 3.52
N SER A 118 4.79 -4.47 3.61
CA SER A 118 4.39 -3.43 4.56
C SER A 118 4.60 -3.82 6.03
N GLY A 119 4.59 -5.12 6.33
CA GLY A 119 4.87 -5.67 7.67
C GLY A 119 6.34 -5.68 8.06
N LEU A 120 7.27 -5.42 7.13
CA LEU A 120 8.69 -5.47 7.41
C LEU A 120 9.19 -4.23 8.16
N PRO A 121 10.23 -4.38 9.01
CA PRO A 121 10.96 -3.25 9.56
C PRO A 121 11.58 -2.36 8.47
N LYS A 122 11.78 -1.08 8.80
CA LYS A 122 12.35 -0.09 7.88
C LYS A 122 13.71 -0.52 7.32
N GLU A 123 14.56 -1.07 8.16
CA GLU A 123 15.92 -1.51 7.81
C GLU A 123 15.91 -2.61 6.76
N GLN A 124 14.97 -3.55 6.86
CA GLN A 124 14.81 -4.64 5.90
C GLN A 124 14.26 -4.13 4.57
N LEU A 125 13.28 -3.23 4.60
CA LEU A 125 12.75 -2.59 3.39
C LEU A 125 13.81 -1.75 2.68
N LEU A 126 14.63 -1.02 3.44
CA LEU A 126 15.71 -0.21 2.89
C LEU A 126 16.80 -1.09 2.26
N SER A 127 17.17 -2.20 2.94
CA SER A 127 18.13 -3.17 2.41
C SER A 127 17.63 -3.79 1.10
N LEU A 128 16.35 -4.20 1.06
CA LEU A 128 15.72 -4.71 -0.16
C LEU A 128 15.71 -3.67 -1.27
N ASN A 129 15.32 -2.42 -0.98
CA ASN A 129 15.31 -1.35 -1.99
C ASN A 129 16.70 -1.10 -2.58
N ASN A 130 17.74 -1.06 -1.73
CA ASN A 130 19.12 -0.86 -2.17
C ASN A 130 19.60 -2.03 -3.03
N TYR A 131 19.26 -3.25 -2.67
CA TYR A 131 19.56 -4.44 -3.47
C TYR A 131 18.88 -4.35 -4.86
N LEU A 132 17.58 -4.05 -4.91
CA LEU A 132 16.86 -3.92 -6.17
C LEU A 132 17.43 -2.83 -7.09
N LEU A 133 17.94 -1.74 -6.49
CA LEU A 133 18.59 -0.67 -7.23
C LEU A 133 19.97 -1.09 -7.76
N ALA A 134 20.79 -1.74 -6.93
CA ALA A 134 22.13 -2.17 -7.29
C ALA A 134 22.10 -3.21 -8.44
N GLU A 135 21.18 -4.17 -8.35
CA GLU A 135 21.00 -5.23 -9.34
C GLU A 135 20.09 -4.83 -10.52
N LYS A 136 19.60 -3.58 -10.54
CA LYS A 136 18.69 -3.04 -11.58
C LYS A 136 17.44 -3.90 -11.81
N ILE A 137 16.88 -4.42 -10.72
CA ILE A 137 15.68 -5.28 -10.76
C ILE A 137 14.45 -4.40 -10.92
N GLU A 138 13.70 -4.63 -12.00
CA GLU A 138 12.45 -3.93 -12.34
C GLU A 138 11.20 -4.78 -12.05
N HIS A 139 11.38 -6.07 -11.78
CA HIS A 139 10.30 -7.02 -11.46
C HIS A 139 10.70 -7.89 -10.28
N LEU A 140 9.98 -7.79 -9.17
CA LEU A 140 10.20 -8.58 -7.97
C LEU A 140 9.12 -9.66 -7.84
N SER A 141 9.49 -10.92 -8.08
CA SER A 141 8.62 -12.06 -7.83
C SER A 141 8.54 -12.39 -6.34
N TYR A 142 7.51 -13.15 -5.93
CA TYR A 142 7.39 -13.63 -4.55
C TYR A 142 8.59 -14.48 -4.12
N HIS A 143 9.04 -15.36 -5.00
CA HIS A 143 10.17 -16.25 -4.73
C HIS A 143 11.47 -15.47 -4.52
N ASP A 144 11.76 -14.49 -5.38
CA ASP A 144 12.95 -13.66 -5.25
C ASP A 144 12.89 -12.79 -3.98
N MET A 145 11.73 -12.24 -3.67
CA MET A 145 11.51 -11.49 -2.43
C MET A 145 11.82 -12.33 -1.19
N LYS A 146 11.31 -13.56 -1.12
CA LYS A 146 11.56 -14.47 0.00
C LYS A 146 13.02 -14.85 0.10
N ARG A 147 13.68 -15.18 -1.01
CA ARG A 147 15.10 -15.52 -1.05
C ARG A 147 15.96 -14.38 -0.53
N GLU A 148 15.74 -13.16 -1.00
CA GLU A 148 16.52 -11.99 -0.59
C GLU A 148 16.28 -11.62 0.89
N LEU A 149 15.06 -11.71 1.38
CA LEU A 149 14.77 -11.48 2.78
C LEU A 149 15.41 -12.53 3.68
N LEU A 150 15.37 -13.80 3.29
CA LEU A 150 16.03 -14.89 4.03
C LEU A 150 17.55 -14.70 4.03
N TRP A 151 18.15 -14.39 2.88
CA TRP A 151 19.58 -14.13 2.77
C TRP A 151 20.03 -12.97 3.67
N ASN A 152 19.36 -11.83 3.60
CA ASN A 152 19.71 -10.68 4.40
C ASN A 152 19.51 -10.87 5.91
N ASN A 153 18.55 -11.72 6.32
CA ASN A 153 18.26 -11.97 7.73
C ASN A 153 19.13 -13.07 8.35
N TYR A 154 19.56 -14.06 7.59
CA TYR A 154 20.23 -15.25 8.13
C TYR A 154 21.65 -15.46 7.63
N ALA A 155 21.94 -15.22 6.36
CA ALA A 155 23.26 -15.50 5.80
C ALA A 155 24.30 -14.39 6.08
N LYS A 156 23.91 -13.12 5.96
CA LYS A 156 24.80 -11.97 6.18
C LYS A 156 25.35 -11.86 7.62
N PRO A 157 24.56 -12.12 8.69
CA PRO A 157 25.08 -12.17 10.05
C PRO A 157 26.07 -13.30 10.30
N MET A 158 25.92 -14.46 9.64
CA MET A 158 26.84 -15.58 9.77
C MET A 158 28.21 -15.27 9.14
N LEU A 159 28.24 -14.71 7.94
CA LEU A 159 29.47 -14.31 7.27
C LEU A 159 30.26 -13.22 8.04
N ARG A 160 29.56 -12.33 8.77
CA ARG A 160 30.22 -11.35 9.64
C ARG A 160 30.87 -11.95 10.88
N LYS A 161 30.36 -13.08 11.39
CA LYS A 161 30.94 -13.79 12.54
C LYS A 161 32.22 -14.55 12.15
N GLU A 162 32.31 -15.09 10.95
CA GLU A 162 33.50 -15.82 10.47
C GLU A 162 34.69 -14.90 10.14
N SER A 163 34.42 -13.67 9.70
CA SER A 163 35.49 -12.69 9.42
C SER A 163 36.06 -11.98 10.65
N SER A 164 35.56 -12.23 11.85
CA SER A 164 36.07 -11.69 13.12
C SER A 164 36.93 -12.63 13.91
N VAL A 165 37.27 -13.81 13.40
CA VAL A 165 38.28 -14.71 14.01
C VAL A 165 39.65 -14.23 13.57
N SER A 166 40.24 -13.33 14.37
CA SER A 166 41.65 -12.95 14.27
C SER A 166 42.51 -14.16 14.58
N ILE A 167 43.39 -14.54 13.66
CA ILE A 167 44.42 -15.53 13.90
C ILE A 167 45.41 -14.89 14.88
N PRO A 168 45.66 -15.47 16.07
CA PRO A 168 46.71 -14.99 16.94
C PRO A 168 48.07 -15.36 16.31
N SER A 169 48.91 -14.38 16.23
CA SER A 169 50.32 -14.53 15.82
C SER A 169 51.14 -15.31 16.83
#